data_35aaba77f3f0710ef48bd572d5e4b97b
#
_entry.id   35aaba77f3f0710ef48bd572d5e4b97b
#
_cell.length_a   1.000
_cell.length_b   1.000
_cell.length_c   1.000
_cell.angle_alpha   90.00
_cell.angle_beta   90.00
_cell.angle_gamma   90.00
#
_symmetry.space_group_name_H-M   'P 1'
#
loop_
_entity.id
_entity.type
_entity.pdbx_description
1 polymer ?
#
loop_
_entity_poly.entity_id
_entity_poly.type
_entity_poly.pdbx_seq_one_letter_code
_entity_poly.pdbx_strand_id
1 'polypeptide(L)'
;MREQVIAMLAALGVTGAAEDPLLDIVISNVQYRVQNETNRKDMPEGLVSVAVYMAVGEYLNMKKVSGQLDGFDLEAAIKQIQEGDTNTVFAIGDGNLTPEQRLNSLIDYLTNGRSRELYRFRKFVW
;
A
#
# COMPACT_ATOMS: atom_id res chain seq x y z
N MET A 1 -8.19 -5.86 9.28
CA MET A 1 -7.49 -5.25 8.15
C MET A 1 -7.70 -3.74 8.06
N ARG A 2 -8.91 -3.27 8.19
CA ARG A 2 -9.23 -1.84 8.10
C ARG A 2 -8.43 -1.00 9.09
N GLU A 3 -8.36 -1.41 10.34
CA GLU A 3 -7.61 -0.72 11.38
C GLU A 3 -6.12 -0.61 11.07
N GLN A 4 -5.54 -1.65 10.50
CA GLN A 4 -4.14 -1.68 10.11
C GLN A 4 -3.85 -0.72 8.95
N VAL A 5 -4.77 -0.64 7.99
CA VAL A 5 -4.66 0.31 6.87
C VAL A 5 -4.72 1.75 7.39
N ILE A 6 -5.66 2.04 8.27
CA ILE A 6 -5.81 3.38 8.88
C ILE A 6 -4.55 3.75 9.66
N ALA A 7 -4.02 2.81 10.46
CA ALA A 7 -2.82 3.05 11.27
C ALA A 7 -1.61 3.34 10.38
N MET A 8 -1.45 2.60 9.31
CA MET A 8 -0.34 2.82 8.38
C MET A 8 -0.47 4.15 7.65
N LEU A 9 -1.67 4.50 7.20
CA LEU A 9 -1.92 5.80 6.58
C LEU A 9 -1.61 6.94 7.54
N ALA A 10 -2.00 6.83 8.81
CA ALA A 10 -1.68 7.82 9.83
C ALA A 10 -0.16 7.95 10.03
N ALA A 11 0.56 6.83 10.05
CA ALA A 11 2.02 6.83 10.15
C ALA A 11 2.68 7.52 8.97
N LEU A 12 2.06 7.47 7.80
CA LEU A 12 2.54 8.15 6.60
C LEU A 12 2.07 9.62 6.50
N GLY A 13 1.36 10.11 7.50
CA GLY A 13 0.89 11.48 7.54
C GLY A 13 -0.48 11.72 6.92
N VAL A 14 -1.20 10.66 6.59
CA VAL A 14 -2.56 10.77 6.01
C VAL A 14 -3.59 10.61 7.13
N THR A 15 -4.32 11.68 7.41
CA THR A 15 -5.37 11.70 8.43
C THR A 15 -6.75 11.73 7.77
N GLY A 16 -7.79 11.36 8.53
CA GLY A 16 -9.16 11.39 8.03
C GLY A 16 -9.57 10.21 7.16
N ALA A 17 -8.69 9.21 7.00
CA ALA A 17 -9.00 8.03 6.20
C ALA A 17 -10.14 7.21 6.81
N ALA A 18 -10.25 7.18 8.14
CA ALA A 18 -11.28 6.43 8.84
C ALA A 18 -12.71 6.89 8.48
N GLU A 19 -12.88 8.15 8.15
CA GLU A 19 -14.16 8.76 7.77
C GLU A 19 -14.38 8.81 6.26
N ASP A 20 -13.42 8.34 5.48
CA ASP A 20 -13.51 8.39 4.02
C ASP A 20 -14.18 7.12 3.48
N PRO A 21 -15.34 7.24 2.81
CA PRO A 21 -16.01 6.07 2.21
C PRO A 21 -15.14 5.36 1.17
N LEU A 22 -14.23 6.07 0.53
CA LEU A 22 -13.31 5.51 -0.46
C LEU A 22 -12.43 4.41 0.15
N LEU A 23 -12.08 4.56 1.43
CA LEU A 23 -11.23 3.57 2.12
C LEU A 23 -11.86 2.19 2.11
N ASP A 24 -13.14 2.08 2.42
CA ASP A 24 -13.84 0.79 2.46
C ASP A 24 -13.93 0.15 1.08
N ILE A 25 -14.13 0.97 0.04
CA ILE A 25 -14.13 0.49 -1.34
C ILE A 25 -12.76 -0.07 -1.72
N VAL A 26 -11.70 0.65 -1.41
CA VAL A 26 -10.32 0.22 -1.69
C VAL A 26 -9.99 -1.09 -0.97
N ILE A 27 -10.33 -1.19 0.31
CA ILE A 27 -10.07 -2.38 1.11
C ILE A 27 -10.81 -3.60 0.51
N SER A 28 -12.09 -3.44 0.16
CA SER A 28 -12.85 -4.53 -0.46
C SER A 28 -12.24 -4.98 -1.78
N ASN A 29 -11.85 -4.03 -2.63
CA ASN A 29 -11.23 -4.36 -3.92
C ASN A 29 -9.91 -5.10 -3.75
N VAL A 30 -9.08 -4.67 -2.79
CA VAL A 30 -7.81 -5.33 -2.51
C VAL A 30 -8.03 -6.74 -1.96
N GLN A 31 -8.99 -6.92 -1.05
CA GLN A 31 -9.31 -8.25 -0.51
C GLN A 31 -9.72 -9.21 -1.62
N TYR A 32 -10.62 -8.81 -2.51
CA TYR A 32 -11.05 -9.65 -3.63
C TYR A 32 -9.88 -9.97 -4.56
N ARG A 33 -9.06 -8.97 -4.88
CA ARG A 33 -7.90 -9.16 -5.74
C ARG A 33 -6.92 -10.17 -5.14
N VAL A 34 -6.59 -10.02 -3.86
CA VAL A 34 -5.66 -10.90 -3.16
C VAL A 34 -6.21 -12.32 -3.10
N GLN A 35 -7.49 -12.48 -2.76
CA GLN A 35 -8.12 -13.79 -2.70
C GLN A 35 -8.16 -14.46 -4.06
N ASN A 36 -8.45 -13.70 -5.12
CA ASN A 36 -8.46 -14.23 -6.47
C ASN A 36 -7.07 -14.64 -6.95
N GLU A 37 -6.05 -13.82 -6.72
CA GLU A 37 -4.68 -14.11 -7.13
C GLU A 37 -4.07 -15.28 -6.36
N THR A 38 -4.51 -15.53 -5.13
CA THR A 38 -4.01 -16.63 -4.30
C THR A 38 -4.91 -17.85 -4.29
N ASN A 39 -6.06 -17.80 -4.92
CA ASN A 39 -7.09 -18.85 -4.87
C ASN A 39 -7.49 -19.20 -3.44
N ARG A 40 -7.55 -18.20 -2.57
CA ARG A 40 -7.91 -18.37 -1.15
C ARG A 40 -9.20 -17.63 -0.83
N LYS A 41 -9.97 -18.23 0.08
CA LYS A 41 -11.10 -17.56 0.73
C LYS A 41 -10.70 -16.96 2.07
N ASP A 42 -9.63 -17.51 2.68
CA ASP A 42 -9.09 -17.05 3.95
C ASP A 42 -7.98 -16.01 3.73
N MET A 43 -7.66 -15.29 4.79
CA MET A 43 -6.60 -14.29 4.79
C MET A 43 -5.64 -14.57 5.97
N PRO A 44 -4.65 -15.47 5.78
CA PRO A 44 -3.63 -15.69 6.82
C PRO A 44 -2.90 -14.40 7.16
N GLU A 45 -2.36 -14.31 8.36
CA GLU A 45 -1.74 -13.09 8.88
C GLU A 45 -0.68 -12.50 7.95
N GLY A 46 0.19 -13.34 7.39
CA GLY A 46 1.21 -12.87 6.44
C GLY A 46 0.61 -12.29 5.17
N LEU A 47 -0.51 -12.85 4.71
CA LEU A 47 -1.22 -12.34 3.53
C LEU A 47 -1.94 -11.03 3.85
N VAL A 48 -2.49 -10.89 5.05
CA VAL A 48 -3.10 -9.64 5.50
C VAL A 48 -2.07 -8.50 5.45
N SER A 49 -0.84 -8.75 5.89
CA SER A 49 0.24 -7.75 5.84
C SER A 49 0.46 -7.25 4.41
N VAL A 50 0.54 -8.14 3.43
CA VAL A 50 0.68 -7.76 2.02
C VAL A 50 -0.53 -6.95 1.54
N ALA A 51 -1.73 -7.41 1.90
CA ALA A 51 -2.98 -6.74 1.52
C ALA A 51 -3.07 -5.32 2.11
N VAL A 52 -2.60 -5.12 3.33
CA VAL A 52 -2.55 -3.79 3.96
C VAL A 52 -1.67 -2.84 3.14
N TYR A 53 -0.48 -3.27 2.74
CA TYR A 53 0.40 -2.47 1.88
C TYR A 53 -0.28 -2.12 0.56
N MET A 54 -0.92 -3.10 -0.07
CA MET A 54 -1.64 -2.88 -1.33
C MET A 54 -2.78 -1.87 -1.17
N ALA A 55 -3.55 -1.98 -0.09
CA ALA A 55 -4.66 -1.06 0.17
C ALA A 55 -4.17 0.36 0.42
N VAL A 56 -3.08 0.53 1.16
CA VAL A 56 -2.48 1.85 1.38
C VAL A 56 -2.02 2.45 0.06
N GLY A 57 -1.35 1.67 -0.78
CA GLY A 57 -0.90 2.13 -2.10
C GLY A 57 -2.06 2.54 -3.00
N GLU A 58 -3.11 1.72 -3.06
CA GLU A 58 -4.31 2.03 -3.85
C GLU A 58 -5.01 3.30 -3.37
N TYR A 59 -5.14 3.47 -2.05
CA TYR A 59 -5.75 4.64 -1.46
C TYR A 59 -4.96 5.91 -1.81
N LEU A 60 -3.63 5.86 -1.66
CA LEU A 60 -2.77 6.99 -2.02
C LEU A 60 -2.87 7.33 -3.51
N ASN A 61 -2.92 6.32 -4.36
CA ASN A 61 -3.05 6.52 -5.80
C ASN A 61 -4.37 7.21 -6.15
N MET A 62 -5.47 6.78 -5.57
CA MET A 62 -6.77 7.38 -5.82
C MET A 62 -6.84 8.83 -5.33
N LYS A 63 -6.26 9.11 -4.17
CA LYS A 63 -6.18 10.48 -3.65
C LYS A 63 -5.29 11.36 -4.52
N LYS A 64 -4.17 10.83 -5.01
CA LYS A 64 -3.29 11.55 -5.93
C LYS A 64 -4.03 11.92 -7.22
N VAL A 65 -4.71 10.96 -7.83
CA VAL A 65 -5.43 11.15 -9.09
C VAL A 65 -6.54 12.18 -8.95
N SER A 66 -7.22 12.19 -7.79
CA SER A 66 -8.29 13.16 -7.51
C SER A 66 -7.77 14.52 -7.01
N GLY A 67 -6.46 14.70 -6.88
CA GLY A 67 -5.86 15.95 -6.42
C GLY A 67 -6.03 16.23 -4.93
N GLN A 68 -6.27 15.20 -4.12
CA GLN A 68 -6.56 15.33 -2.69
C GLN A 68 -5.39 14.94 -1.77
N LEU A 69 -4.18 14.84 -2.32
CA LEU A 69 -2.96 14.56 -1.54
C LEU A 69 -2.21 15.84 -1.14
N ASP A 70 -2.89 16.95 -1.02
CA ASP A 70 -2.27 18.21 -0.61
C ASP A 70 -1.71 18.09 0.81
N GLY A 71 -0.50 18.60 1.00
CA GLY A 71 0.16 18.54 2.30
C GLY A 71 0.78 17.21 2.65
N PHE A 72 0.74 16.23 1.76
CA PHE A 72 1.39 14.93 1.99
C PHE A 72 2.91 15.08 2.01
N ASP A 73 3.52 14.66 3.11
CA ASP A 73 4.97 14.73 3.28
C ASP A 73 5.63 13.46 2.73
N LEU A 74 6.02 13.51 1.48
CA LEU A 74 6.63 12.39 0.77
C LEU A 74 7.94 11.93 1.42
N GLU A 75 8.78 12.87 1.85
CA GLU A 75 10.06 12.54 2.48
C GLU A 75 9.87 11.76 3.79
N ALA A 76 8.95 12.23 4.62
CA ALA A 76 8.62 11.55 5.88
C ALA A 76 8.03 10.16 5.62
N ALA A 77 7.17 10.03 4.61
CA ALA A 77 6.57 8.75 4.23
C ALA A 77 7.61 7.75 3.75
N ILE A 78 8.52 8.17 2.88
CA ILE A 78 9.62 7.32 2.39
C ILE A 78 10.49 6.85 3.55
N LYS A 79 10.85 7.76 4.44
CA LYS A 79 11.67 7.42 5.62
C LYS A 79 10.96 6.40 6.50
N GLN A 80 9.68 6.56 6.73
CA GLN A 80 8.88 5.65 7.54
C GLN A 80 8.86 4.24 6.96
N ILE A 81 8.68 4.12 5.65
CA ILE A 81 8.69 2.82 4.96
C ILE A 81 10.07 2.18 5.03
N GLN A 82 11.14 2.96 4.82
CA GLN A 82 12.52 2.45 4.88
C GLN A 82 12.90 1.99 6.28
N GLU A 83 12.44 2.67 7.32
CA GLU A 83 12.66 2.25 8.70
C GLU A 83 11.92 0.95 9.05
N GLY A 84 10.75 0.76 8.47
CA GLY A 84 9.95 -0.46 8.67
C GLY A 84 10.47 -1.66 7.87
N ASP A 85 11.17 -1.43 6.77
CA ASP A 85 11.71 -2.48 5.91
C ASP A 85 13.12 -2.11 5.45
N THR A 86 14.11 -2.50 6.25
CA THR A 86 15.52 -2.19 5.99
C THR A 86 16.11 -2.93 4.80
N ASN A 87 15.44 -3.97 4.32
CA ASN A 87 15.90 -4.73 3.17
C ASN A 87 15.41 -4.15 1.83
N THR A 88 14.53 -3.17 1.89
CA THR A 88 13.98 -2.57 0.68
C THR A 88 14.85 -1.40 0.25
N VAL A 89 15.48 -1.55 -0.91
CA VAL A 89 16.22 -0.47 -1.52
C VAL A 89 15.28 0.23 -2.51
N PHE A 90 14.82 1.41 -2.12
CA PHE A 90 14.04 2.22 -3.04
C PHE A 90 14.98 3.06 -3.90
N ALA A 91 14.78 3.02 -5.20
CA ALA A 91 15.38 4.02 -6.10
C ALA A 91 14.81 5.43 -5.83
N ILE A 92 13.93 5.55 -4.87
CA ILE A 92 13.19 6.76 -4.51
C ILE A 92 14.11 7.83 -3.90
N GLY A 93 15.24 7.42 -3.29
CA GLY A 93 16.21 8.37 -2.72
C GLY A 93 17.18 8.96 -3.73
N ASP A 94 17.06 8.59 -5.00
CA ASP A 94 17.91 9.12 -6.05
C ASP A 94 17.49 10.57 -6.35
N GLY A 95 18.43 11.51 -6.20
CA GLY A 95 18.20 12.93 -6.42
C GLY A 95 17.85 13.32 -7.86
N ASN A 96 17.87 12.36 -8.79
CA ASN A 96 17.51 12.59 -10.19
C ASN A 96 16.01 12.48 -10.46
N LEU A 97 15.22 12.02 -9.49
CA LEU A 97 13.78 11.87 -9.65
C LEU A 97 13.03 13.13 -9.22
N THR A 98 11.99 13.48 -9.97
CA THR A 98 11.08 14.55 -9.57
C THR A 98 10.23 14.10 -8.37
N PRO A 99 9.65 15.02 -7.58
CA PRO A 99 8.74 14.64 -6.50
C PRO A 99 7.58 13.77 -6.97
N GLU A 100 7.03 14.02 -8.14
CA GLU A 100 5.96 13.20 -8.70
C GLU A 100 6.44 11.79 -9.03
N GLN A 101 7.61 11.63 -9.62
CA GLN A 101 8.19 10.33 -9.91
C GLN A 101 8.47 9.55 -8.63
N ARG A 102 8.93 10.24 -7.59
CA ARG A 102 9.18 9.62 -6.29
C ARG A 102 7.89 9.15 -5.64
N LEU A 103 6.82 9.94 -5.73
CA LEU A 103 5.50 9.54 -5.22
C LEU A 103 4.97 8.33 -5.98
N ASN A 104 5.09 8.32 -7.31
CA ASN A 104 4.68 7.18 -8.12
C ASN A 104 5.45 5.92 -7.77
N SER A 105 6.75 6.04 -7.49
CA SER A 105 7.59 4.91 -7.07
C SER A 105 7.17 4.36 -5.71
N LEU A 106 6.82 5.25 -4.78
CA LEU A 106 6.31 4.84 -3.47
C LEU A 106 4.99 4.07 -3.62
N ILE A 107 4.06 4.60 -4.39
CA ILE A 107 2.77 3.97 -4.65
C ILE A 107 2.97 2.59 -5.31
N ASP A 108 3.84 2.52 -6.30
CA ASP A 108 4.14 1.25 -6.98
C ASP A 108 4.72 0.21 -6.02
N TYR A 109 5.64 0.62 -5.15
CA TYR A 109 6.18 -0.27 -4.13
C TYR A 109 5.07 -0.80 -3.22
N LEU A 110 4.19 0.07 -2.74
CA LEU A 110 3.11 -0.33 -1.84
C LEU A 110 2.14 -1.30 -2.51
N THR A 111 1.81 -1.05 -3.78
CA THR A 111 0.83 -1.88 -4.50
C THR A 111 1.42 -3.18 -5.05
N ASN A 112 2.68 -3.19 -5.47
CA ASN A 112 3.27 -4.31 -6.22
C ASN A 112 4.58 -4.84 -5.64
N GLY A 113 5.22 -4.14 -4.73
CA GLY A 113 6.57 -4.46 -4.25
C GLY A 113 6.66 -5.76 -3.48
N ARG A 114 5.55 -6.24 -2.93
CA ARG A 114 5.49 -7.49 -2.16
C ARG A 114 4.77 -8.61 -2.89
N SER A 115 4.67 -8.53 -4.21
CA SER A 115 3.95 -9.54 -5.00
C SER A 115 4.54 -10.94 -4.87
N ARG A 116 5.84 -11.08 -4.61
CA ARG A 116 6.46 -12.40 -4.36
C ARG A 116 5.90 -13.04 -3.09
N GLU A 117 5.68 -12.25 -2.06
CA GLU A 117 5.07 -12.75 -0.83
C GLU A 117 3.63 -13.16 -1.06
N LEU A 118 2.90 -12.41 -1.89
CA LEU A 118 1.54 -12.74 -2.29
C LEU A 118 1.49 -14.14 -2.91
N TYR A 119 2.38 -14.43 -3.86
CA TYR A 119 2.38 -15.71 -4.56
C TYR A 119 2.77 -16.89 -3.68
N ARG A 120 3.48 -16.69 -2.58
CA ARG A 120 3.77 -17.74 -1.61
C ARG A 120 2.51 -18.31 -0.95
N PHE A 121 1.45 -17.53 -0.89
CA PHE A 121 0.18 -17.93 -0.30
C PHE A 121 -0.78 -18.56 -1.31
N ARG A 122 -0.38 -18.65 -2.57
CA ARG A 122 -1.25 -19.16 -3.63
C ARG A 122 -1.55 -20.64 -3.43
N LYS A 123 -2.84 -20.98 -3.44
CA LYS A 123 -3.30 -22.37 -3.44
C LYS A 123 -3.54 -22.83 -4.87
N PHE A 124 -3.11 -24.06 -5.14
CA PHE A 124 -3.44 -24.71 -6.40
C PHE A 124 -4.78 -25.41 -6.26
N VAL A 125 -5.66 -25.21 -7.24
CA VAL A 125 -6.97 -25.84 -7.30
C VAL A 125 -6.87 -27.02 -8.27
N TRP A 126 -7.01 -28.23 -7.74
CA TRP A 126 -6.97 -29.46 -8.55
C TRP A 126 -8.24 -30.27 -8.36
#